data_4d9312e2687bf1229e51fa4e28e7047a
#
_entry.id   4d9312e2687bf1229e51fa4e28e7047a
#
_cell.length_a   1.000
_cell.length_b   1.000
_cell.length_c   1.000
_cell.angle_alpha   90.00
_cell.angle_beta   90.00
_cell.angle_gamma   90.00
#
_symmetry.space_group_name_H-M   'P 1'
#
loop_
_entity.id
_entity.type
_entity.pdbx_description
1 polymer ?
#
loop_
_entity_poly.entity_id
_entity_poly.type
_entity_poly.pdbx_seq_one_letter_code
_entity_poly.pdbx_strand_id
1 'polypeptide(L)'
;DCPELQAVLDEYHKPVVIQDQVLGELTLDKDYDTFEGEIQWCGKDVSLSLEVNAESKPSWTRARSAAKKLLADCETWDKAMRELAAKNLTELANNWLSQDEENPRDPETDPITEEELTRRISLTSLSVTSGGSFTAWFDCDEMFTDHAVTVYGSLKKGLKTANIEG
;
A
#
# COMPACT_ATOMS: atom_id res chain seq x y z
N ASP A 1 27.24 31.44 17.60
CA ASP A 1 27.46 30.73 16.35
C ASP A 1 28.49 29.61 16.53
N CYS A 2 28.10 28.40 16.22
CA CYS A 2 28.98 27.24 16.25
C CYS A 2 29.04 26.64 14.83
N PRO A 3 30.12 26.86 14.07
CA PRO A 3 30.23 26.34 12.70
C PRO A 3 30.11 24.81 12.64
N GLU A 4 30.57 24.10 13.65
CA GLU A 4 30.47 22.64 13.73
C GLU A 4 29.02 22.20 13.89
N LEU A 5 28.24 22.87 14.73
CA LEU A 5 26.81 22.59 14.89
C LEU A 5 26.04 22.92 13.62
N GLN A 6 26.34 24.03 12.95
CA GLN A 6 25.71 24.40 11.69
C GLN A 6 25.99 23.34 10.61
N ALA A 7 27.21 22.82 10.53
CA ALA A 7 27.57 21.77 9.59
C ALA A 7 26.77 20.48 9.87
N VAL A 8 26.56 20.11 11.13
CA VAL A 8 25.74 18.96 11.53
C VAL A 8 24.29 19.19 11.14
N LEU A 9 23.74 20.38 11.39
CA LEU A 9 22.37 20.71 11.01
C LEU A 9 22.18 20.71 9.49
N ASP A 10 23.15 21.25 8.76
CA ASP A 10 23.11 21.26 7.29
C ASP A 10 23.11 19.84 6.72
N GLU A 11 23.93 18.95 7.26
CA GLU A 11 23.92 17.54 6.86
C GLU A 11 22.61 16.84 7.23
N TYR A 12 22.04 17.13 8.40
CA TYR A 12 20.74 16.59 8.82
C TYR A 12 19.60 17.02 7.89
N HIS A 13 19.62 18.28 7.43
CA HIS A 13 18.59 18.82 6.54
C HIS A 13 18.80 18.48 5.07
N LYS A 14 19.95 17.89 4.73
CA LYS A 14 20.25 17.49 3.36
C LYS A 14 19.30 16.39 2.91
N PRO A 15 18.60 16.55 1.77
CA PRO A 15 17.72 15.52 1.24
C PRO A 15 18.48 14.22 0.94
N VAL A 16 17.89 13.09 1.30
CA VAL A 16 18.39 11.77 0.94
C VAL A 16 17.49 11.21 -0.15
N VAL A 17 18.04 11.06 -1.33
CA VAL A 17 17.33 10.59 -2.52
C VAL A 17 18.08 9.40 -3.12
N ILE A 18 17.35 8.34 -3.45
CA ILE A 18 17.87 7.18 -4.15
C ILE A 18 17.25 7.14 -5.54
N GLN A 19 18.07 6.94 -6.57
CA GLN A 19 17.59 6.64 -7.92
C GLN A 19 17.69 5.13 -8.13
N ASP A 20 16.55 4.47 -8.04
CA ASP A 20 16.46 3.02 -8.25
C ASP A 20 16.05 2.74 -9.70
N GLN A 21 16.72 1.80 -10.36
CA GLN A 21 16.44 1.49 -11.77
C GLN A 21 15.05 0.92 -12.01
N VAL A 22 14.48 0.28 -11.00
CA VAL A 22 13.17 -0.39 -11.07
C VAL A 22 12.09 0.43 -10.38
N LEU A 23 12.37 0.94 -9.18
CA LEU A 23 11.40 1.65 -8.34
C LEU A 23 11.35 3.16 -8.62
N GLY A 24 12.32 3.69 -9.37
CA GLY A 24 12.42 5.12 -9.67
C GLY A 24 13.02 5.93 -8.53
N GLU A 25 12.66 7.19 -8.45
CA GLU A 25 13.16 8.10 -7.41
C GLU A 25 12.48 7.83 -6.07
N LEU A 26 13.31 7.65 -5.04
CA LEU A 26 12.86 7.42 -3.66
C LEU A 26 13.47 8.50 -2.76
N THR A 27 12.64 9.20 -2.01
CA THR A 27 13.05 10.27 -1.10
C THR A 27 12.82 9.85 0.35
N LEU A 28 13.83 9.97 1.19
CA LEU A 28 13.73 9.62 2.61
C LEU A 28 12.94 10.68 3.37
N ASP A 29 11.87 10.26 4.02
CA ASP A 29 11.18 11.02 5.05
C ASP A 29 11.82 10.66 6.38
N LYS A 30 12.58 11.61 6.95
CA LYS A 30 13.35 11.39 8.19
C LYS A 30 12.48 11.40 9.44
N ASP A 31 11.27 11.93 9.36
CA ASP A 31 10.34 11.95 10.48
C ASP A 31 9.68 10.59 10.69
N TYR A 32 9.49 9.84 9.62
CA TYR A 32 8.81 8.54 9.64
C TYR A 32 9.71 7.35 9.30
N ASP A 33 10.99 7.58 8.99
CA ASP A 33 11.93 6.54 8.55
C ASP A 33 11.40 5.74 7.36
N THR A 34 10.86 6.46 6.35
CA THR A 34 10.32 5.85 5.14
C THR A 34 10.93 6.48 3.89
N PHE A 35 11.18 5.66 2.87
CA PHE A 35 11.43 6.15 1.52
C PHE A 35 10.12 6.18 0.76
N GLU A 36 9.80 7.35 0.20
CA GLU A 36 8.57 7.58 -0.54
C GLU A 36 8.84 7.71 -2.03
N GLY A 37 8.00 7.10 -2.84
CA GLY A 37 8.09 7.16 -4.29
C GLY A 37 6.79 6.75 -4.95
N GLU A 38 6.86 6.55 -6.26
CA GLU A 38 5.72 6.12 -7.07
C GLU A 38 6.18 5.03 -8.03
N ILE A 39 5.38 3.97 -8.16
CA ILE A 39 5.67 2.84 -9.03
C ILE A 39 4.52 2.59 -10.00
N GLN A 40 4.83 1.87 -11.08
CA GLN A 40 3.83 1.34 -12.01
C GLN A 40 3.46 -0.08 -11.59
N TRP A 41 2.30 -0.23 -10.96
CA TRP A 41 1.76 -1.52 -10.54
C TRP A 41 0.73 -2.00 -11.56
N CYS A 42 1.06 -3.03 -12.31
CA CYS A 42 0.19 -3.54 -13.38
C CYS A 42 -0.28 -2.42 -14.35
N GLY A 43 0.64 -1.49 -14.68
CA GLY A 43 0.36 -0.36 -15.57
C GLY A 43 -0.34 0.83 -14.94
N LYS A 44 -0.53 0.83 -13.62
CA LYS A 44 -1.19 1.91 -12.89
C LYS A 44 -0.22 2.55 -11.89
N ASP A 45 -0.31 3.88 -11.74
CA ASP A 45 0.48 4.62 -10.76
C ASP A 45 0.03 4.29 -9.34
N VAL A 46 0.96 3.85 -8.51
CA VAL A 46 0.74 3.49 -7.11
C VAL A 46 1.82 4.12 -6.24
N SER A 47 1.41 4.74 -5.14
CA SER A 47 2.35 5.29 -4.16
C SER A 47 3.08 4.16 -3.44
N LEU A 48 4.40 4.28 -3.32
CA LEU A 48 5.25 3.31 -2.62
C LEU A 48 5.86 3.95 -1.39
N SER A 49 5.79 3.26 -0.26
CA SER A 49 6.48 3.61 0.96
C SER A 49 7.34 2.43 1.42
N LEU A 50 8.62 2.68 1.66
CA LEU A 50 9.55 1.66 2.17
C LEU A 50 9.88 1.99 3.63
N GLU A 51 9.42 1.16 4.55
CA GLU A 51 9.73 1.30 5.97
C GLU A 51 11.13 0.76 6.27
N VAL A 52 12.01 1.64 6.72
CA VAL A 52 13.43 1.35 6.91
C VAL A 52 13.91 1.88 8.26
N ASN A 53 15.14 1.56 8.60
CA ASN A 53 15.90 2.28 9.61
C ASN A 53 16.77 3.32 8.89
N ALA A 54 16.53 4.61 9.14
CA ALA A 54 17.24 5.70 8.47
C ALA A 54 18.76 5.65 8.66
N GLU A 55 19.24 5.06 9.75
CA GLU A 55 20.66 4.91 10.06
C GLU A 55 21.28 3.61 9.55
N SER A 56 20.47 2.73 8.95
CA SER A 56 20.90 1.42 8.47
C SER A 56 20.68 1.28 6.96
N LYS A 57 21.72 1.58 6.19
CA LYS A 57 21.68 1.39 4.73
C LYS A 57 21.37 -0.05 4.30
N PRO A 58 21.81 -1.10 5.00
CA PRO A 58 21.35 -2.46 4.71
C PRO A 58 19.83 -2.63 4.79
N SER A 59 19.14 -1.93 5.70
CA SER A 59 17.68 -1.97 5.76
C SER A 59 17.05 -1.35 4.51
N TRP A 60 17.63 -0.30 3.95
CA TRP A 60 17.19 0.32 2.71
C TRP A 60 17.26 -0.66 1.55
N THR A 61 18.40 -1.35 1.44
CA THR A 61 18.63 -2.35 0.40
C THR A 61 17.64 -3.51 0.50
N ARG A 62 17.36 -4.00 1.71
CA ARG A 62 16.38 -5.08 1.92
C ARG A 62 14.96 -4.65 1.56
N ALA A 63 14.53 -3.46 1.97
CA ALA A 63 13.20 -2.95 1.65
C ALA A 63 13.04 -2.76 0.13
N ARG A 64 14.04 -2.19 -0.54
CA ARG A 64 14.05 -2.03 -2.00
C ARG A 64 13.98 -3.38 -2.71
N SER A 65 14.76 -4.35 -2.25
CA SER A 65 14.75 -5.71 -2.80
C SER A 65 13.38 -6.38 -2.65
N ALA A 66 12.75 -6.24 -1.49
CA ALA A 66 11.42 -6.77 -1.23
C ALA A 66 10.37 -6.14 -2.17
N ALA A 67 10.38 -4.83 -2.30
CA ALA A 67 9.47 -4.11 -3.20
C ALA A 67 9.66 -4.53 -4.67
N LYS A 68 10.90 -4.71 -5.10
CA LYS A 68 11.21 -5.18 -6.47
C LYS A 68 10.67 -6.57 -6.74
N LYS A 69 10.73 -7.47 -5.76
CA LYS A 69 10.18 -8.83 -5.87
C LYS A 69 8.66 -8.80 -5.99
N LEU A 70 7.98 -7.97 -5.21
CA LEU A 70 6.54 -7.78 -5.33
C LEU A 70 6.17 -7.23 -6.71
N LEU A 71 6.89 -6.21 -7.16
CA LEU A 71 6.62 -5.55 -8.45
C LEU A 71 6.87 -6.49 -9.63
N ALA A 72 7.89 -7.34 -9.55
CA ALA A 72 8.19 -8.32 -10.61
C ALA A 72 7.04 -9.31 -10.83
N ASP A 73 6.31 -9.66 -9.78
CA ASP A 73 5.15 -10.56 -9.83
C ASP A 73 3.84 -9.83 -9.55
N CYS A 74 3.74 -8.56 -9.91
CA CYS A 74 2.61 -7.71 -9.54
C CYS A 74 1.25 -8.26 -9.97
N GLU A 75 1.15 -8.87 -11.14
CA GLU A 75 -0.11 -9.46 -11.62
C GLU A 75 -0.59 -10.60 -10.73
N THR A 76 0.33 -11.47 -10.30
CA THR A 76 0.03 -12.58 -9.40
C THR A 76 -0.38 -12.08 -8.02
N TRP A 77 0.37 -11.12 -7.47
CA TRP A 77 0.05 -10.53 -6.18
C TRP A 77 -1.26 -9.74 -6.21
N ASP A 78 -1.46 -8.93 -7.23
CA ASP A 78 -2.68 -8.12 -7.39
C ASP A 78 -3.93 -9.00 -7.41
N LYS A 79 -3.90 -10.04 -8.22
CA LYS A 79 -4.99 -11.02 -8.31
C LYS A 79 -5.27 -11.68 -6.95
N ALA A 80 -4.23 -12.16 -6.29
CA ALA A 80 -4.37 -12.82 -5.00
C ALA A 80 -4.90 -11.88 -3.91
N MET A 81 -4.44 -10.62 -3.88
CA MET A 81 -4.93 -9.61 -2.94
C MET A 81 -6.42 -9.30 -3.14
N ARG A 82 -6.84 -9.14 -4.39
CA ARG A 82 -8.24 -8.87 -4.75
C ARG A 82 -9.14 -10.05 -4.38
N GLU A 83 -8.70 -11.27 -4.65
CA GLU A 83 -9.45 -12.48 -4.31
C GLU A 83 -9.61 -12.63 -2.79
N LEU A 84 -8.54 -12.35 -2.02
CA LEU A 84 -8.62 -12.38 -0.55
C LEU A 84 -9.55 -11.30 -0.01
N ALA A 85 -9.47 -10.08 -0.55
CA ALA A 85 -10.36 -8.99 -0.17
C ALA A 85 -11.81 -9.36 -0.45
N ALA A 86 -12.09 -9.90 -1.63
CA ALA A 86 -13.45 -10.34 -2.00
C ALA A 86 -13.96 -11.43 -1.07
N LYS A 87 -13.14 -12.44 -0.79
CA LYS A 87 -13.50 -13.53 0.11
C LYS A 87 -13.84 -13.06 1.52
N ASN A 88 -13.06 -12.10 2.04
CA ASN A 88 -13.21 -11.63 3.42
C ASN A 88 -14.27 -10.52 3.57
N LEU A 89 -14.53 -9.74 2.53
CA LEU A 89 -15.25 -8.47 2.67
C LEU A 89 -16.54 -8.35 1.87
N THR A 90 -16.85 -9.26 0.95
CA THR A 90 -18.06 -9.14 0.09
C THR A 90 -19.35 -9.15 0.92
N GLU A 91 -19.47 -10.02 1.90
CA GLU A 91 -20.64 -10.05 2.79
C GLU A 91 -20.77 -8.74 3.56
N LEU A 92 -19.65 -8.23 4.09
CA LEU A 92 -19.63 -6.96 4.81
C LEU A 92 -20.01 -5.79 3.91
N ALA A 93 -19.55 -5.77 2.66
CA ALA A 93 -19.91 -4.75 1.68
C ALA A 93 -21.42 -4.71 1.45
N ASN A 94 -22.03 -5.86 1.27
CA ASN A 94 -23.47 -5.97 1.10
C ASN A 94 -24.24 -5.50 2.35
N ASN A 95 -23.73 -5.80 3.55
CA ASN A 95 -24.32 -5.32 4.79
C ASN A 95 -24.23 -3.78 4.90
N TRP A 96 -23.10 -3.20 4.57
CA TRP A 96 -22.91 -1.74 4.60
C TRP A 96 -23.83 -1.04 3.62
N LEU A 97 -23.91 -1.52 2.38
CA LEU A 97 -24.78 -0.94 1.35
C LEU A 97 -26.28 -1.05 1.69
N SER A 98 -26.69 -2.10 2.42
CA SER A 98 -28.09 -2.26 2.83
C SER A 98 -28.47 -1.36 4.00
N GLN A 99 -27.49 -0.83 4.75
CA GLN A 99 -27.67 0.02 5.93
C GLN A 99 -27.40 1.51 5.66
N ASP A 100 -27.07 1.88 4.43
CA ASP A 100 -26.81 3.26 4.06
C ASP A 100 -28.14 4.04 4.03
N GLU A 101 -28.38 4.84 5.06
CA GLU A 101 -29.60 5.66 5.18
C GLU A 101 -29.60 6.88 4.28
N GLU A 102 -28.40 7.39 3.91
CA GLU A 102 -28.26 8.55 3.04
C GLU A 102 -28.45 8.20 1.55
N ASN A 103 -28.00 7.01 1.18
CA ASN A 103 -28.15 6.47 -0.16
C ASN A 103 -28.69 5.04 -0.10
N PRO A 104 -29.98 4.88 0.22
CA PRO A 104 -30.56 3.55 0.40
C PRO A 104 -30.46 2.76 -0.90
N ARG A 105 -29.93 1.56 -0.80
CA ARG A 105 -29.85 0.66 -1.93
C ARG A 105 -31.26 0.29 -2.39
N ASP A 106 -31.48 0.33 -3.69
CA ASP A 106 -32.72 -0.19 -4.27
C ASP A 106 -32.87 -1.66 -3.90
N PRO A 107 -34.01 -2.06 -3.29
CA PRO A 107 -34.26 -3.47 -2.94
C PRO A 107 -34.21 -4.44 -4.11
N GLU A 108 -34.40 -3.94 -5.32
CA GLU A 108 -34.33 -4.74 -6.55
C GLU A 108 -32.88 -4.88 -7.08
N THR A 109 -31.91 -4.16 -6.50
CA THR A 109 -30.52 -4.28 -6.90
C THR A 109 -29.90 -5.57 -6.38
N ASP A 110 -29.29 -6.33 -7.27
CA ASP A 110 -28.60 -7.57 -6.91
C ASP A 110 -27.45 -7.30 -5.91
N PRO A 111 -27.18 -8.23 -4.98
CA PRO A 111 -26.03 -8.13 -4.09
C PRO A 111 -24.71 -8.07 -4.88
N ILE A 112 -23.71 -7.37 -4.33
CA ILE A 112 -22.35 -7.38 -4.87
C ILE A 112 -21.80 -8.81 -4.76
N THR A 113 -21.24 -9.31 -5.87
CA THR A 113 -20.55 -10.60 -5.90
C THR A 113 -19.07 -10.45 -5.57
N GLU A 114 -18.40 -11.55 -5.23
CA GLU A 114 -16.95 -11.54 -5.04
C GLU A 114 -16.23 -11.07 -6.31
N GLU A 115 -16.68 -11.48 -7.49
CA GLU A 115 -16.14 -11.06 -8.78
C GLU A 115 -16.27 -9.55 -8.98
N GLU A 116 -17.40 -8.98 -8.62
CA GLU A 116 -17.65 -7.54 -8.73
C GLU A 116 -16.75 -6.76 -7.77
N LEU A 117 -16.62 -7.19 -6.52
CA LEU A 117 -15.72 -6.55 -5.55
C LEU A 117 -14.28 -6.61 -6.05
N THR A 118 -13.83 -7.77 -6.51
CA THR A 118 -12.49 -7.95 -7.10
C THR A 118 -12.20 -6.94 -8.21
N ARG A 119 -13.18 -6.67 -9.06
CA ARG A 119 -13.04 -5.73 -10.18
C ARG A 119 -13.09 -4.27 -9.76
N ARG A 120 -13.86 -3.95 -8.73
CA ARG A 120 -14.14 -2.56 -8.32
C ARG A 120 -13.06 -1.94 -7.45
N ILE A 121 -12.31 -2.72 -6.68
CA ILE A 121 -11.23 -2.17 -5.85
C ILE A 121 -10.00 -1.85 -6.71
N SER A 122 -9.27 -0.80 -6.33
CA SER A 122 -8.08 -0.32 -7.04
C SER A 122 -6.94 -0.06 -6.06
N LEU A 123 -5.77 -0.65 -6.31
CA LEU A 123 -4.60 -0.37 -5.48
C LEU A 123 -4.19 1.10 -5.62
N THR A 124 -4.04 1.78 -4.49
CA THR A 124 -3.63 3.19 -4.43
C THR A 124 -2.26 3.36 -3.81
N SER A 125 -1.92 2.56 -2.82
CA SER A 125 -0.62 2.63 -2.16
C SER A 125 -0.17 1.28 -1.62
N LEU A 126 1.14 1.13 -1.52
CA LEU A 126 1.81 -0.08 -1.04
C LEU A 126 2.93 0.33 -0.08
N SER A 127 2.95 -0.25 1.11
CA SER A 127 4.03 -0.09 2.07
C SER A 127 4.77 -1.42 2.23
N VAL A 128 6.09 -1.38 2.16
CA VAL A 128 6.94 -2.58 2.25
C VAL A 128 8.01 -2.35 3.31
N THR A 129 8.20 -3.32 4.20
CA THR A 129 9.22 -3.25 5.24
C THR A 129 10.52 -3.93 4.81
N SER A 130 11.60 -3.62 5.50
CA SER A 130 12.91 -4.30 5.29
C SER A 130 12.85 -5.80 5.59
N GLY A 131 11.89 -6.24 6.38
CA GLY A 131 11.66 -7.67 6.66
C GLY A 131 10.85 -8.40 5.60
N GLY A 132 10.34 -7.70 4.58
CA GLY A 132 9.55 -8.28 3.50
C GLY A 132 8.05 -8.36 3.77
N SER A 133 7.57 -7.79 4.88
CA SER A 133 6.14 -7.62 5.12
C SER A 133 5.61 -6.46 4.28
N PHE A 134 4.33 -6.49 3.93
CA PHE A 134 3.73 -5.41 3.17
C PHE A 134 2.28 -5.19 3.57
N THR A 135 1.83 -3.95 3.33
CA THR A 135 0.43 -3.53 3.44
C THR A 135 0.04 -2.87 2.13
N ALA A 136 -1.06 -3.31 1.57
CA ALA A 136 -1.62 -2.74 0.34
C ALA A 136 -2.94 -2.06 0.67
N TRP A 137 -3.13 -0.81 0.21
CA TRP A 137 -4.37 -0.05 0.37
C TRP A 137 -5.07 0.07 -0.98
N PHE A 138 -6.33 -0.34 -0.99
CA PHE A 138 -7.19 -0.26 -2.17
C PHE A 138 -8.29 0.76 -1.94
N ASP A 139 -8.57 1.57 -2.95
CA ASP A 139 -9.81 2.33 -3.03
C ASP A 139 -10.98 1.35 -3.17
N CYS A 140 -12.05 1.58 -2.43
CA CYS A 140 -13.17 0.65 -2.35
C CYS A 140 -14.36 1.02 -3.25
N ASP A 141 -14.23 2.02 -4.10
CA ASP A 141 -15.31 2.47 -5.00
C ASP A 141 -16.64 2.67 -4.25
N GLU A 142 -16.56 3.37 -3.11
CA GLU A 142 -17.69 3.71 -2.24
C GLU A 142 -18.44 2.53 -1.58
N MET A 143 -17.99 1.27 -1.78
CA MET A 143 -18.62 0.10 -1.16
C MET A 143 -18.57 0.14 0.37
N PHE A 144 -17.58 0.82 0.93
CA PHE A 144 -17.37 0.99 2.38
C PHE A 144 -17.25 2.48 2.75
N THR A 145 -18.03 3.32 2.09
CA THR A 145 -17.98 4.78 2.23
C THR A 145 -16.59 5.35 1.90
N ASP A 146 -15.96 6.08 2.80
CA ASP A 146 -14.62 6.66 2.63
C ASP A 146 -13.49 5.78 3.22
N HIS A 147 -13.81 4.56 3.66
CA HIS A 147 -12.82 3.63 4.20
C HIS A 147 -12.02 2.96 3.08
N ALA A 148 -10.78 2.57 3.40
CA ALA A 148 -9.94 1.81 2.49
C ALA A 148 -10.01 0.31 2.77
N VAL A 149 -9.85 -0.49 1.73
CA VAL A 149 -9.61 -1.92 1.87
C VAL A 149 -8.10 -2.12 2.04
N THR A 150 -7.68 -2.79 3.10
CA THR A 150 -6.28 -3.07 3.37
C THR A 150 -6.01 -4.56 3.30
N VAL A 151 -4.91 -4.93 2.65
CA VAL A 151 -4.45 -6.32 2.54
C VAL A 151 -3.05 -6.41 3.14
N TYR A 152 -2.86 -7.34 4.05
CA TYR A 152 -1.59 -7.59 4.74
C TYR A 152 -0.98 -8.91 4.30
N GLY A 153 0.33 -8.93 4.15
CA GLY A 153 1.04 -10.13 3.83
C GLY A 153 2.56 -9.98 3.97
N SER A 154 3.27 -11.01 3.54
CA SER A 154 4.73 -10.98 3.45
C SER A 154 5.19 -11.83 2.26
N LEU A 155 6.38 -11.49 1.75
CA LEU A 155 7.00 -12.29 0.69
C LEU A 155 7.21 -13.74 1.10
N LYS A 156 7.55 -13.97 2.36
CA LYS A 156 7.88 -15.30 2.88
C LYS A 156 6.65 -16.16 3.17
N LYS A 157 5.59 -15.55 3.75
CA LYS A 157 4.41 -16.26 4.25
C LYS A 157 3.19 -16.12 3.36
N GLY A 158 3.24 -15.25 2.35
CA GLY A 158 2.09 -14.93 1.50
C GLY A 158 1.09 -13.98 2.17
N LEU A 159 -0.12 -13.94 1.67
CA LEU A 159 -1.17 -13.06 2.18
C LEU A 159 -1.70 -13.56 3.52
N LYS A 160 -1.98 -12.61 4.42
CA LYS A 160 -2.46 -12.88 5.77
C LYS A 160 -3.94 -12.60 5.92
N THR A 161 -4.38 -11.37 5.65
CA THR A 161 -5.76 -10.93 5.86
C THR A 161 -6.06 -9.69 5.03
N ALA A 162 -7.36 -9.46 4.81
CA ALA A 162 -7.88 -8.23 4.24
C ALA A 162 -8.92 -7.65 5.21
N ASN A 163 -8.85 -6.34 5.44
CA ASN A 163 -9.69 -5.61 6.38
C ASN A 163 -10.15 -4.27 5.78
N ILE A 164 -11.03 -3.60 6.49
CA ILE A 164 -11.44 -2.22 6.21
C ILE A 164 -10.80 -1.32 7.24
N GLU A 165 -10.19 -0.24 6.81
CA GLU A 165 -9.57 0.77 7.65
C GLU A 165 -9.95 2.19 7.18
N GLY A 166 -10.23 3.05 8.13
CA GLY A 166 -10.57 4.44 7.82
C GLY A 166 -10.57 5.35 9.03
#